data_cece98890e2372147a8613d215985918
#
_entry.id   cece98890e2372147a8613d215985918
#
_cell.length_a   1.000
_cell.length_b   1.000
_cell.length_c   1.000
_cell.angle_alpha   90.00
_cell.angle_beta   90.00
_cell.angle_gamma   90.00
#
_symmetry.space_group_name_H-M   'P 1'
#
loop_
_entity.id
_entity.type
_entity.pdbx_description
1 polymer ?
#
loop_
_entity_poly.entity_id
_entity_poly.type
_entity_poly.pdbx_seq_one_letter_code
_entity_poly.pdbx_strand_id
1 'polypeptide(L)' 'MRLEKDFFARDALTVAPELVGKTLVRVMPDGEIRKLVISETEAYMGEKDTACHAHRGRTKRNAPLYMAGGIFYI' A
#
# COMPACT_ATOMS: atom_id res chain seq x y z
N MET A 1 10.56 14.63 0.87
CA MET A 1 11.41 13.46 1.13
C MET A 1 10.67 12.19 0.74
N ARG A 2 11.32 11.30 0.03
CA ARG A 2 10.72 10.04 -0.40
C ARG A 2 10.69 9.04 0.76
N LEU A 3 9.55 8.34 0.92
CA LEU A 3 9.46 7.26 1.89
C LEU A 3 10.23 6.04 1.40
N GLU A 4 11.02 5.45 2.28
CA GLU A 4 11.86 4.30 1.97
C GLU A 4 11.17 2.99 2.31
N LYS A 5 11.78 1.86 1.90
CA LYS A 5 11.22 0.53 2.18
C LYS A 5 10.92 0.30 3.66
N ASP A 6 11.77 0.82 4.54
CA ASP A 6 11.60 0.64 5.99
C ASP A 6 10.29 1.22 6.50
N PHE A 7 9.82 2.29 5.89
CA PHE A 7 8.52 2.88 6.25
C PHE A 7 7.39 1.86 6.04
N PHE A 8 7.44 1.12 4.94
CA PHE A 8 6.38 0.18 4.55
C PHE A 8 6.56 -1.22 5.15
N ALA A 9 7.72 -1.52 5.73
CA ALA A 9 8.03 -2.83 6.30
C ALA A 9 7.56 -2.96 7.75
N ARG A 10 6.36 -2.43 8.02
CA ARG A 10 5.75 -2.41 9.34
C ARG A 10 4.32 -2.93 9.26
N ASP A 11 3.70 -3.14 10.40
CA ASP A 11 2.31 -3.59 10.47
C ASP A 11 1.37 -2.60 9.75
N ALA A 12 0.42 -3.13 9.00
CA ALA A 12 -0.54 -2.33 8.24
C ALA A 12 -1.33 -1.37 9.13
N LEU A 13 -1.66 -1.78 10.34
CA LEU A 13 -2.37 -0.92 11.31
C LEU A 13 -1.55 0.28 11.73
N THR A 14 -0.23 0.18 11.64
CA THR A 14 0.68 1.30 11.94
C THR A 14 0.90 2.18 10.72
N VAL A 15 1.13 1.55 9.56
CA VAL A 15 1.48 2.27 8.33
C VAL A 15 0.29 3.06 7.77
N ALA A 16 -0.91 2.46 7.75
CA ALA A 16 -2.06 3.08 7.11
C ALA A 16 -2.40 4.47 7.68
N PRO A 17 -2.49 4.67 9.01
CA PRO A 17 -2.75 6.01 9.56
C PRO A 17 -1.63 7.01 9.25
N GLU A 18 -0.38 6.55 9.21
CA GLU A 18 0.76 7.42 8.96
C GLU A 18 0.84 7.89 7.50
N LEU A 19 0.18 7.20 6.59
CA LEU A 19 0.13 7.60 5.18
C LEU A 19 -0.82 8.77 4.95
N VAL A 20 -1.81 9.00 5.80
CA VAL A 20 -2.73 10.12 5.66
C VAL A 20 -1.94 11.43 5.74
N GLY A 21 -2.16 12.31 4.76
CA GLY A 21 -1.44 13.58 4.66
C GLY A 21 -0.15 13.51 3.86
N LYS A 22 0.33 12.30 3.50
CA LYS A 22 1.48 12.15 2.62
C LYS A 22 1.09 12.44 1.17
N THR A 23 2.07 12.75 0.35
CA THR A 23 1.86 13.04 -1.07
C THR A 23 2.19 11.82 -1.91
N LEU A 24 1.21 11.37 -2.69
CA LEU A 24 1.43 10.35 -3.71
C LEU A 24 1.90 11.04 -4.98
N VAL A 25 3.07 10.67 -5.48
CA VAL A 25 3.67 11.25 -6.68
C VAL A 25 3.67 10.20 -7.79
N ARG A 26 3.09 10.57 -8.94
CA ARG A 26 3.16 9.72 -10.12
C ARG A 26 3.84 10.46 -11.26
N VAL A 27 4.87 9.84 -11.82
CA VAL A 27 5.54 10.32 -13.03
C VAL A 27 4.88 9.64 -14.21
N MET A 28 4.26 10.42 -15.09
CA MET A 28 3.58 9.92 -16.28
C MET A 28 4.59 9.56 -17.38
N PRO A 29 4.20 8.73 -18.39
CA PRO A 29 5.11 8.34 -19.45
C PRO A 29 5.70 9.50 -20.24
N ASP A 30 4.99 10.63 -20.34
CA ASP A 30 5.47 11.84 -21.02
C ASP A 30 6.34 12.73 -20.14
N GLY A 31 6.64 12.31 -18.91
CA GLY A 31 7.42 13.09 -17.95
C GLY A 31 6.60 14.02 -17.06
N GLU A 32 5.30 14.16 -17.30
CA GLU A 32 4.43 14.95 -16.43
C GLU A 32 4.39 14.35 -15.03
N ILE A 33 4.45 15.20 -14.01
CA ILE A 33 4.39 14.77 -12.62
C ILE A 33 3.05 15.16 -12.03
N ARG A 34 2.36 14.16 -11.45
CA ARG A 34 1.09 14.40 -10.74
C ARG A 34 1.29 14.14 -9.26
N LYS A 35 0.74 15.01 -8.43
CA LYS A 35 0.84 14.93 -6.97
C LYS A 35 -0.54 14.97 -6.37
N LEU A 36 -0.82 14.02 -5.48
CA LEU A 36 -2.09 13.92 -4.77
C LEU A 36 -1.82 13.70 -3.29
N VAL A 37 -2.54 14.42 -2.44
CA VAL A 37 -2.44 14.21 -1.01
C VAL A 37 -3.36 13.06 -0.61
N ILE A 38 -2.85 12.10 0.14
CA ILE A 38 -3.63 10.97 0.63
C ILE A 38 -4.56 11.47 1.73
N SER A 39 -5.87 11.36 1.51
CA SER A 39 -6.87 11.83 2.47
C SER A 39 -7.44 10.73 3.35
N GLU A 40 -7.46 9.48 2.85
CA GLU A 40 -8.00 8.34 3.57
C GLU A 40 -7.16 7.10 3.31
N THR A 41 -7.10 6.21 4.29
CA THR A 41 -6.46 4.90 4.16
C THR A 41 -7.32 3.84 4.86
N GLU A 42 -7.19 2.60 4.38
CA GLU A 42 -7.79 1.43 5.01
C GLU A 42 -6.71 0.40 5.26
N ALA A 43 -6.86 -0.38 6.32
CA ALA A 43 -5.94 -1.46 6.64
C ALA A 43 -6.69 -2.80 6.68
N TYR A 44 -6.12 -3.81 6.05
CA TYR A 44 -6.65 -5.16 6.04
C TYR A 44 -5.62 -6.11 6.66
N MET A 45 -6.08 -7.03 7.49
CA MET A 45 -5.22 -7.84 8.35
C MET A 45 -4.86 -9.22 7.77
N GLY A 46 -4.91 -9.36 6.46
CA GLY A 46 -4.47 -10.59 5.80
C GLY A 46 -5.52 -11.70 5.84
N GLU A 47 -5.05 -12.95 5.97
CA GLU A 47 -5.93 -14.13 5.84
C GLU A 47 -7.01 -14.21 6.93
N LYS A 48 -6.78 -13.61 8.06
CA LYS A 48 -7.75 -13.59 9.18
C LYS A 48 -8.84 -12.54 9.00
N ASP A 49 -8.70 -11.66 8.03
CA ASP A 49 -9.63 -10.56 7.77
C ASP A 49 -10.52 -10.92 6.59
N THR A 50 -11.82 -11.14 6.83
CA THR A 50 -12.76 -11.53 5.78
C THR A 50 -12.94 -10.49 4.69
N ALA A 51 -12.60 -9.23 4.95
CA ALA A 51 -12.66 -8.16 3.96
C ALA A 51 -11.39 -8.09 3.10
N CYS A 52 -10.33 -8.82 3.46
CA CYS A 52 -9.06 -8.81 2.74
C CYS A 52 -9.09 -9.78 1.57
N HIS A 53 -8.49 -9.39 0.43
CA HIS A 53 -8.35 -10.30 -0.71
C HIS A 53 -7.47 -11.52 -0.41
N ALA A 54 -6.69 -11.49 0.68
CA ALA A 54 -5.89 -12.63 1.13
C ALA A 54 -6.65 -13.60 2.01
N HIS A 55 -7.94 -13.35 2.32
CA HIS A 55 -8.71 -14.15 3.27
C HIS A 55 -8.73 -15.65 2.92
N ARG A 56 -8.78 -15.98 1.63
CA ARG A 56 -8.82 -17.37 1.14
C ARG A 56 -7.44 -17.97 0.86
N GLY A 57 -6.39 -17.30 1.28
CA GLY A 57 -5.03 -17.75 1.10
C GLY A 57 -4.38 -17.17 -0.16
N ARG A 58 -3.12 -17.56 -0.38
CA ARG A 58 -2.29 -17.00 -1.43
C ARG A 58 -2.66 -17.53 -2.81
N THR A 59 -2.76 -16.60 -3.79
CA THR A 59 -2.97 -16.90 -5.21
C THR A 59 -1.93 -16.14 -6.03
N LYS A 60 -1.86 -16.41 -7.33
CA LYS A 60 -0.99 -15.62 -8.23
C LYS A 60 -1.37 -14.15 -8.23
N ARG A 61 -2.66 -13.87 -8.22
CA ARG A 61 -3.16 -12.49 -8.26
C ARG A 61 -2.82 -11.71 -7.00
N ASN A 62 -3.01 -12.32 -5.83
CA ASN A 62 -2.81 -11.63 -4.55
C ASN A 62 -1.42 -11.82 -3.96
N ALA A 63 -0.50 -12.49 -4.68
CA ALA A 63 0.87 -12.71 -4.20
C ALA A 63 1.55 -11.44 -3.66
N PRO A 64 1.35 -10.24 -4.26
CA PRO A 64 1.93 -9.02 -3.70
C PRO A 64 1.55 -8.73 -2.26
N LEU A 65 0.38 -9.20 -1.78
CA LEU A 65 -0.05 -9.01 -0.40
C LEU A 65 0.79 -9.79 0.60
N TYR A 66 1.54 -10.80 0.15
CA TYR A 66 2.43 -11.62 0.98
C TYR A 66 3.88 -11.17 0.91
N MET A 67 4.18 -10.12 0.16
CA MET A 67 5.52 -9.57 -0.01
C MET A 67 5.73 -8.40 0.94
N ALA A 68 7.00 -7.96 1.07
CA ALA A 68 7.30 -6.75 1.82
C ALA A 68 6.53 -5.57 1.26
N GLY A 69 6.14 -4.63 2.12
CA GLY A 69 5.37 -3.45 1.72
C GLY A 69 6.10 -2.55 0.74
N GLY A 70 5.38 -1.59 0.21
CA GLY A 70 5.92 -0.63 -0.76
C GLY A 70 5.68 -1.00 -2.22
N ILE A 71 4.85 -2.00 -2.48
CA ILE A 71 4.44 -2.39 -3.83
C ILE A 71 2.93 -2.22 -4.00
N PHE A 72 2.48 -2.16 -5.23
CA PHE A 72 1.06 -2.02 -5.55
C PHE A 72 0.41 -3.38 -5.79
N TYR A 73 -0.81 -3.49 -5.31
CA TYR A 73 -1.74 -4.57 -5.62
C TYR A 73 -3.02 -3.96 -6.17
N ILE A 74 -3.42 -4.37 -7.36
CA ILE A 74 -4.60 -3.83 -8.03
C ILE A 74 -5.61 -4.93 -8.32
#